data_5c4335dc3b220276539c1dbce7bee300
#
_entry.id   5c4335dc3b220276539c1dbce7bee300
#
_cell.length_a   1.000
_cell.length_b   1.000
_cell.length_c   1.000
_cell.angle_alpha   90.00
_cell.angle_beta   90.00
_cell.angle_gamma   90.00
#
_symmetry.space_group_name_H-M   'P 1'
#
loop_
_entity.id
_entity.type
_entity.pdbx_description
1 polymer ?
#
loop_
_entity_poly.entity_id
_entity_poly.type
_entity_poly.pdbx_seq_one_letter_code
_entity_poly.pdbx_strand_id
1 'polypeptide(L)'
;FAGMAGAIAVLCLCGALGIWLLNDWGTDERLLSLKNGPEDNTLVTTLEDGSIIYLAQDATLSYPEHFEADKRLVKLDGNALFDVSGNKQRPFLIETKYTTIEVVGTAFNVKNNGKNDFELSVQRGLVKVTRLDNGESSFVKAGETVILNKNLFLKSPTSDMDQFARYTERIQFKDETLANIVRVINRMSSQPVQLSSSELENRRLTVSFYDNSPAAMTELICLALGLTSEQKEDTLVISAP
;
A
#
# COMPACT_ATOMS: atom_id res chain seq x y z
N PHE A 1 -39.38 5.87 49.19
CA PHE A 1 -38.74 4.92 48.23
C PHE A 1 -38.73 5.45 46.77
N ALA A 2 -39.53 6.38 46.37
CA ALA A 2 -39.58 6.91 45.00
C ALA A 2 -38.36 7.81 44.61
N GLY A 3 -37.73 8.48 45.57
CA GLY A 3 -36.59 9.39 45.29
C GLY A 3 -35.25 8.69 44.98
N MET A 4 -35.00 7.49 45.54
CA MET A 4 -33.78 6.75 45.32
C MET A 4 -33.72 6.07 43.92
N ALA A 5 -34.85 5.64 43.37
CA ALA A 5 -34.94 5.04 42.05
C ALA A 5 -34.63 6.06 40.94
N GLY A 6 -35.08 7.30 41.11
CA GLY A 6 -34.78 8.39 40.16
C GLY A 6 -33.30 8.80 40.11
N ALA A 7 -32.64 8.83 41.28
CA ALA A 7 -31.24 9.20 41.37
C ALA A 7 -30.31 8.13 40.73
N ILE A 8 -30.64 6.84 40.87
CA ILE A 8 -29.90 5.73 40.23
C ILE A 8 -30.06 5.76 38.71
N ALA A 9 -31.27 6.02 38.20
CA ALA A 9 -31.54 6.11 36.76
C ALA A 9 -30.76 7.27 36.10
N VAL A 10 -30.67 8.43 36.76
CA VAL A 10 -29.87 9.58 36.26
C VAL A 10 -28.38 9.30 36.27
N LEU A 11 -27.86 8.63 37.30
CA LEU A 11 -26.44 8.22 37.37
C LEU A 11 -26.10 7.18 36.30
N CYS A 12 -26.98 6.22 36.00
CA CYS A 12 -26.76 5.26 34.92
C CYS A 12 -26.82 5.92 33.53
N LEU A 13 -27.72 6.88 33.32
CA LEU A 13 -27.78 7.64 32.07
C LEU A 13 -26.56 8.55 31.88
N CYS A 14 -26.07 9.22 32.91
CA CYS A 14 -24.87 10.02 32.85
C CYS A 14 -23.62 9.16 32.68
N GLY A 15 -23.55 7.99 33.29
CA GLY A 15 -22.50 6.99 33.08
C GLY A 15 -22.48 6.45 31.66
N ALA A 16 -23.63 6.07 31.11
CA ALA A 16 -23.74 5.59 29.74
C ALA A 16 -23.41 6.69 28.70
N LEU A 17 -23.85 7.93 28.94
CA LEU A 17 -23.52 9.08 28.12
C LEU A 17 -22.03 9.43 28.20
N GLY A 18 -21.43 9.33 29.39
CA GLY A 18 -20.01 9.53 29.60
C GLY A 18 -19.14 8.47 28.89
N ILE A 19 -19.56 7.20 28.97
CA ILE A 19 -18.89 6.10 28.25
C ILE A 19 -19.05 6.28 26.73
N TRP A 20 -20.23 6.73 26.25
CA TRP A 20 -20.47 7.00 24.84
C TRP A 20 -19.63 8.18 24.34
N LEU A 21 -19.55 9.27 25.09
CA LEU A 21 -18.69 10.43 24.78
C LEU A 21 -17.19 10.11 24.86
N LEU A 22 -16.77 9.20 25.74
CA LEU A 22 -15.38 8.76 25.82
C LEU A 22 -15.01 7.73 24.72
N ASN A 23 -16.00 7.01 24.20
CA ASN A 23 -15.80 6.09 23.08
C ASN A 23 -15.77 6.79 21.70
N ASP A 24 -16.32 8.03 21.65
CA ASP A 24 -16.30 8.85 20.43
C ASP A 24 -15.04 9.76 20.34
N TRP A 25 -14.11 9.61 21.29
CA TRP A 25 -12.73 10.02 21.07
C TRP A 25 -12.08 9.02 20.12
N GLY A 26 -12.57 9.02 18.86
CA GLY A 26 -11.81 8.49 17.75
C GLY A 26 -10.44 9.13 17.85
N THR A 27 -9.40 8.35 18.06
CA THR A 27 -8.04 8.78 17.84
C THR A 27 -8.05 9.43 16.45
N ASP A 28 -7.83 10.74 16.42
CA ASP A 28 -7.62 11.49 15.18
C ASP A 28 -6.29 10.96 14.62
N GLU A 29 -6.35 9.75 14.06
CA GLU A 29 -5.18 9.07 13.48
C GLU A 29 -4.68 9.97 12.37
N ARG A 30 -3.53 10.54 12.61
CA ARG A 30 -2.86 11.42 11.67
C ARG A 30 -2.58 10.64 10.40
N LEU A 31 -3.44 10.79 9.40
CA LEU A 31 -3.25 10.18 8.09
C LEU A 31 -2.11 10.89 7.37
N LEU A 32 -1.12 10.12 6.98
CA LEU A 32 -0.12 10.53 6.01
C LEU A 32 -0.76 10.52 4.64
N SER A 33 -0.41 11.48 3.79
CA SER A 33 -0.89 11.54 2.42
C SER A 33 0.30 11.62 1.46
N LEU A 34 0.41 10.62 0.59
CA LEU A 34 1.41 10.56 -0.46
C LEU A 34 0.74 10.79 -1.81
N LYS A 35 1.13 11.85 -2.49
CA LYS A 35 0.63 12.19 -3.83
C LYS A 35 1.74 12.07 -4.86
N ASN A 36 1.47 11.35 -5.94
CA ASN A 36 2.31 11.38 -7.14
C ASN A 36 1.93 12.58 -8.02
N GLY A 37 2.93 13.22 -8.63
CA GLY A 37 2.73 14.36 -9.52
C GLY A 37 2.32 13.93 -10.94
N PRO A 38 2.25 14.89 -11.87
CA PRO A 38 1.92 14.63 -13.26
C PRO A 38 3.09 14.10 -14.10
N GLU A 39 4.18 13.67 -13.46
CA GLU A 39 5.32 13.05 -14.14
C GLU A 39 5.04 11.58 -14.45
N ASP A 40 5.66 11.06 -15.53
CA ASP A 40 5.46 9.68 -15.99
C ASP A 40 6.05 8.61 -15.07
N ASN A 41 6.74 9.00 -13.98
CA ASN A 41 7.39 8.06 -13.08
C ASN A 41 6.39 7.53 -12.05
N THR A 42 6.45 6.24 -11.78
CA THR A 42 5.72 5.59 -10.69
C THR A 42 6.36 5.94 -9.35
N LEU A 43 5.61 6.55 -8.45
CA LEU A 43 6.08 6.83 -7.09
C LEU A 43 5.94 5.59 -6.22
N VAL A 44 7.06 5.11 -5.69
CA VAL A 44 7.09 3.89 -4.87
C VAL A 44 7.26 4.23 -3.40
N THR A 45 6.47 3.59 -2.56
CA THR A 45 6.60 3.64 -1.10
C THR A 45 6.43 2.27 -0.47
N THR A 46 7.08 2.08 0.66
CA THR A 46 6.92 0.89 1.50
C THR A 46 6.23 1.26 2.80
N LEU A 47 5.15 0.57 3.13
CA LEU A 47 4.41 0.77 4.37
C LEU A 47 5.07 0.01 5.53
N GLU A 48 4.67 0.31 6.78
CA GLU A 48 5.26 -0.29 7.99
C GLU A 48 5.19 -1.83 8.03
N ASP A 49 4.17 -2.42 7.39
CA ASP A 49 3.97 -3.86 7.29
C ASP A 49 4.83 -4.53 6.19
N GLY A 50 5.64 -3.75 5.49
CA GLY A 50 6.45 -4.18 4.36
C GLY A 50 5.70 -4.32 3.04
N SER A 51 4.44 -3.89 2.96
CA SER A 51 3.70 -3.79 1.69
C SER A 51 4.30 -2.69 0.83
N ILE A 52 4.42 -2.96 -0.48
CA ILE A 52 4.97 -2.00 -1.45
C ILE A 52 3.84 -1.50 -2.32
N ILE A 53 3.74 -0.18 -2.45
CA ILE A 53 2.73 0.49 -3.25
C ILE A 53 3.42 1.28 -4.36
N TYR A 54 2.98 1.04 -5.59
CA TYR A 54 3.44 1.71 -6.80
C TYR A 54 2.32 2.64 -7.28
N LEU A 55 2.42 3.93 -6.96
CA LEU A 55 1.43 4.94 -7.31
C LEU A 55 1.66 5.44 -8.72
N ALA A 56 0.65 5.34 -9.58
CA ALA A 56 0.67 5.94 -10.90
C ALA A 56 0.62 7.48 -10.82
N GLN A 57 0.79 8.12 -11.97
CA GLN A 57 0.61 9.55 -12.16
C GLN A 57 -0.72 10.03 -11.57
N ASP A 58 -0.71 11.18 -10.90
CA ASP A 58 -1.84 11.85 -10.27
C ASP A 58 -2.57 11.05 -9.16
N ALA A 59 -2.07 9.87 -8.79
CA ALA A 59 -2.65 9.08 -7.72
C ALA A 59 -2.28 9.61 -6.33
N THR A 60 -3.19 9.41 -5.38
CA THR A 60 -3.01 9.77 -3.97
C THR A 60 -3.30 8.56 -3.09
N LEU A 61 -2.37 8.24 -2.19
CA LEU A 61 -2.52 7.24 -1.13
C LEU A 61 -2.58 7.95 0.22
N SER A 62 -3.61 7.67 1.01
CA SER A 62 -3.70 8.11 2.40
C SER A 62 -3.65 6.89 3.31
N TYR A 63 -2.80 6.91 4.34
CA TYR A 63 -2.57 5.79 5.24
C TYR A 63 -2.13 6.30 6.62
N PRO A 64 -2.38 5.56 7.71
CA PRO A 64 -1.90 5.93 9.04
C PRO A 64 -0.39 5.68 9.15
N GLU A 65 0.28 6.40 10.06
CA GLU A 65 1.68 6.15 10.39
C GLU A 65 1.86 4.74 10.94
N HIS A 66 0.91 4.29 11.77
CA HIS A 66 0.84 2.93 12.33
C HIS A 66 -0.54 2.34 12.07
N PHE A 67 -0.58 1.13 11.55
CA PHE A 67 -1.84 0.42 11.34
C PHE A 67 -2.46 -0.05 12.65
N GLU A 68 -3.77 -0.14 12.70
CA GLU A 68 -4.52 -0.74 13.81
C GLU A 68 -4.13 -2.20 14.06
N ALA A 69 -4.43 -2.72 15.25
CA ALA A 69 -4.03 -4.08 15.64
C ALA A 69 -4.74 -5.19 14.82
N ASP A 70 -5.95 -4.93 14.32
CA ASP A 70 -6.82 -5.91 13.67
C ASP A 70 -6.93 -5.73 12.14
N LYS A 71 -6.53 -4.58 11.60
CA LYS A 71 -6.59 -4.27 10.16
C LYS A 71 -5.48 -3.33 9.71
N ARG A 72 -5.26 -3.28 8.40
CA ARG A 72 -4.32 -2.37 7.72
C ARG A 72 -5.11 -1.57 6.70
N LEU A 73 -5.63 -0.40 7.10
CA LEU A 73 -6.50 0.41 6.27
C LEU A 73 -5.73 1.51 5.54
N VAL A 74 -5.95 1.63 4.24
CA VAL A 74 -5.47 2.73 3.40
C VAL A 74 -6.59 3.25 2.51
N LYS A 75 -6.45 4.48 2.00
CA LYS A 75 -7.38 5.08 1.02
C LYS A 75 -6.63 5.38 -0.26
N LEU A 76 -7.22 5.01 -1.39
CA LEU A 76 -6.65 5.24 -2.72
C LEU A 76 -7.59 6.11 -3.56
N ASP A 77 -7.02 7.18 -4.12
CA ASP A 77 -7.60 7.93 -5.23
C ASP A 77 -6.64 7.86 -6.43
N GLY A 78 -7.14 7.44 -7.59
CA GLY A 78 -6.33 7.17 -8.78
C GLY A 78 -5.91 5.70 -8.93
N ASN A 79 -4.77 5.46 -9.60
CA ASN A 79 -4.32 4.14 -10.02
C ASN A 79 -3.07 3.72 -9.23
N ALA A 80 -3.01 2.45 -8.84
CA ALA A 80 -1.85 1.91 -8.15
C ALA A 80 -1.71 0.39 -8.33
N LEU A 81 -0.47 -0.08 -8.34
CA LEU A 81 -0.14 -1.50 -8.14
C LEU A 81 0.20 -1.70 -6.67
N PHE A 82 -0.41 -2.69 -6.06
CA PHE A 82 -0.17 -3.12 -4.69
C PHE A 82 0.55 -4.46 -4.67
N ASP A 83 1.64 -4.57 -3.93
CA ASP A 83 2.25 -5.84 -3.53
C ASP A 83 2.18 -5.96 -2.02
N VAL A 84 1.09 -6.54 -1.52
CA VAL A 84 0.74 -6.58 -0.10
C VAL A 84 1.42 -7.75 0.59
N SER A 85 2.08 -7.46 1.71
CA SER A 85 2.69 -8.46 2.60
C SER A 85 1.65 -9.36 3.24
N GLY A 86 1.96 -10.67 3.30
CA GLY A 86 1.02 -11.68 3.80
C GLY A 86 0.78 -11.59 5.30
N ASN A 87 -0.48 -11.35 5.72
CA ASN A 87 -0.90 -11.45 7.13
C ASN A 87 -2.41 -11.77 7.20
N LYS A 88 -2.74 -13.02 7.51
CA LYS A 88 -4.13 -13.49 7.60
C LYS A 88 -4.87 -12.98 8.84
N GLN A 89 -4.15 -12.65 9.91
CA GLN A 89 -4.75 -12.17 11.16
C GLN A 89 -5.09 -10.68 11.09
N ARG A 90 -4.47 -9.96 10.14
CA ARG A 90 -4.56 -8.51 10.01
C ARG A 90 -4.78 -8.17 8.52
N PRO A 91 -6.02 -8.27 8.01
CA PRO A 91 -6.33 -8.02 6.60
C PRO A 91 -5.93 -6.61 6.18
N PHE A 92 -5.57 -6.46 4.91
CA PHE A 92 -5.27 -5.18 4.29
C PHE A 92 -6.52 -4.69 3.54
N LEU A 93 -6.98 -3.51 3.89
CA LEU A 93 -8.19 -2.89 3.37
C LEU A 93 -7.83 -1.63 2.58
N ILE A 94 -8.37 -1.51 1.37
CA ILE A 94 -8.23 -0.32 0.55
C ILE A 94 -9.61 0.27 0.31
N GLU A 95 -9.82 1.47 0.79
CA GLU A 95 -11.01 2.25 0.46
C GLU A 95 -10.76 3.07 -0.80
N THR A 96 -11.65 2.95 -1.76
CA THR A 96 -11.72 3.82 -2.94
C THR A 96 -13.04 4.59 -2.92
N LYS A 97 -13.26 5.43 -3.90
CA LYS A 97 -14.53 6.17 -4.00
C LYS A 97 -15.76 5.28 -4.12
N TYR A 98 -15.63 4.08 -4.69
CA TYR A 98 -16.77 3.21 -5.05
C TYR A 98 -16.72 1.83 -4.43
N THR A 99 -15.57 1.40 -3.98
CA THR A 99 -15.34 0.03 -3.50
C THR A 99 -14.46 -0.02 -2.26
N THR A 100 -14.65 -1.08 -1.47
CA THR A 100 -13.65 -1.55 -0.51
C THR A 100 -13.01 -2.82 -1.05
N ILE A 101 -11.68 -2.88 -0.99
CA ILE A 101 -10.88 -4.02 -1.44
C ILE A 101 -10.25 -4.65 -0.19
N GLU A 102 -10.41 -5.96 -0.02
CA GLU A 102 -9.87 -6.72 1.10
C GLU A 102 -8.92 -7.81 0.61
N VAL A 103 -7.71 -7.86 1.18
CA VAL A 103 -6.69 -8.85 0.86
C VAL A 103 -5.91 -9.27 2.11
N VAL A 104 -5.24 -10.42 2.03
CA VAL A 104 -4.39 -10.93 3.13
C VAL A 104 -2.92 -11.11 2.73
N GLY A 105 -2.62 -10.99 1.41
CA GLY A 105 -1.25 -11.13 0.87
C GLY A 105 -1.30 -11.40 -0.63
N THR A 106 -1.37 -10.33 -1.43
CA THR A 106 -1.69 -10.37 -2.86
C THR A 106 -0.89 -9.31 -3.62
N ALA A 107 -0.68 -9.55 -4.93
CA ALA A 107 -0.22 -8.54 -5.86
C ALA A 107 -1.33 -8.27 -6.89
N PHE A 108 -1.75 -7.01 -7.02
CA PHE A 108 -2.87 -6.63 -7.88
C PHE A 108 -2.80 -5.15 -8.25
N ASN A 109 -3.37 -4.83 -9.41
CA ASN A 109 -3.49 -3.48 -9.92
C ASN A 109 -4.92 -2.94 -9.71
N VAL A 110 -5.03 -1.70 -9.27
CA VAL A 110 -6.30 -0.95 -9.15
C VAL A 110 -6.24 0.22 -10.11
N LYS A 111 -7.23 0.34 -10.99
CA LYS A 111 -7.48 1.53 -11.81
C LYS A 111 -8.80 2.14 -11.37
N ASN A 112 -8.73 3.37 -10.90
CA ASN A 112 -9.89 4.13 -10.41
C ASN A 112 -9.86 5.53 -11.02
N ASN A 113 -10.37 5.66 -12.24
CA ASN A 113 -10.30 6.89 -13.04
C ASN A 113 -11.40 7.92 -12.69
N GLY A 114 -12.10 7.74 -11.59
CA GLY A 114 -13.05 8.72 -11.04
C GLY A 114 -14.36 8.93 -11.80
N LYS A 115 -14.60 8.21 -12.89
CA LYS A 115 -15.80 8.32 -13.76
C LYS A 115 -16.66 7.06 -13.76
N ASN A 116 -16.84 6.39 -12.64
CA ASN A 116 -17.49 5.07 -12.51
C ASN A 116 -16.72 3.92 -13.22
N ASP A 117 -15.46 4.13 -13.57
CA ASP A 117 -14.60 3.15 -14.23
C ASP A 117 -13.61 2.60 -13.19
N PHE A 118 -14.06 1.63 -12.42
CA PHE A 118 -13.18 0.86 -11.55
C PHE A 118 -12.79 -0.45 -12.24
N GLU A 119 -11.49 -0.72 -12.28
CA GLU A 119 -10.92 -1.99 -12.76
C GLU A 119 -9.92 -2.50 -11.72
N LEU A 120 -9.98 -3.79 -11.43
CA LEU A 120 -9.00 -4.45 -10.57
C LEU A 120 -8.55 -5.75 -11.24
N SER A 121 -7.24 -5.89 -11.43
CA SER A 121 -6.60 -7.07 -12.03
C SER A 121 -5.65 -7.72 -11.03
N VAL A 122 -5.74 -9.04 -10.85
CA VAL A 122 -4.95 -9.78 -9.86
C VAL A 122 -3.79 -10.51 -10.53
N GLN A 123 -2.56 -10.20 -10.09
CA GLN A 123 -1.35 -10.90 -10.52
C GLN A 123 -1.10 -12.15 -9.68
N ARG A 124 -1.26 -12.06 -8.36
CA ARG A 124 -1.01 -13.15 -7.39
C ARG A 124 -1.98 -13.09 -6.24
N GLY A 125 -2.55 -14.23 -5.84
CA GLY A 125 -3.40 -14.39 -4.66
C GLY A 125 -4.89 -14.25 -4.94
N LEU A 126 -5.65 -13.78 -3.96
CA LEU A 126 -7.09 -13.62 -3.99
C LEU A 126 -7.48 -12.26 -3.40
N VAL A 127 -8.34 -11.56 -4.10
CA VAL A 127 -8.89 -10.26 -3.70
C VAL A 127 -10.40 -10.36 -3.54
N LYS A 128 -10.94 -9.79 -2.47
CA LYS A 128 -12.38 -9.54 -2.33
C LYS A 128 -12.64 -8.07 -2.59
N VAL A 129 -13.51 -7.78 -3.54
CA VAL A 129 -13.97 -6.42 -3.86
C VAL A 129 -15.42 -6.30 -3.46
N THR A 130 -15.75 -5.26 -2.70
CA THR A 130 -17.13 -4.97 -2.24
C THR A 130 -17.52 -3.58 -2.69
N ARG A 131 -18.69 -3.44 -3.27
CA ARG A 131 -19.28 -2.16 -3.66
C ARG A 131 -19.80 -1.43 -2.43
N LEU A 132 -19.59 -0.10 -2.38
CA LEU A 132 -20.05 0.72 -1.26
C LEU A 132 -21.56 1.05 -1.34
N ASP A 133 -22.15 1.04 -2.54
CA ASP A 133 -23.53 1.47 -2.75
C ASP A 133 -24.58 0.41 -2.38
N ASN A 134 -24.26 -0.89 -2.55
CA ASN A 134 -25.21 -1.99 -2.34
C ASN A 134 -24.64 -3.19 -1.57
N GLY A 135 -23.33 -3.18 -1.22
CA GLY A 135 -22.67 -4.26 -0.50
C GLY A 135 -22.40 -5.53 -1.32
N GLU A 136 -22.66 -5.52 -2.63
CA GLU A 136 -22.34 -6.64 -3.51
C GLU A 136 -20.84 -6.89 -3.52
N SER A 137 -20.43 -8.17 -3.42
CA SER A 137 -19.01 -8.56 -3.37
C SER A 137 -18.66 -9.52 -4.49
N SER A 138 -17.43 -9.42 -4.98
CA SER A 138 -16.84 -10.34 -5.95
C SER A 138 -15.46 -10.79 -5.48
N PHE A 139 -15.15 -12.09 -5.66
CA PHE A 139 -13.81 -12.63 -5.44
C PHE A 139 -13.08 -12.72 -6.77
N VAL A 140 -11.87 -12.16 -6.83
CA VAL A 140 -11.01 -12.10 -8.02
C VAL A 140 -9.73 -12.86 -7.73
N LYS A 141 -9.40 -13.85 -8.55
CA LYS A 141 -8.22 -14.70 -8.43
C LYS A 141 -7.09 -14.22 -9.33
N ALA A 142 -5.89 -14.74 -9.09
CA ALA A 142 -4.75 -14.53 -9.99
C ALA A 142 -5.13 -14.82 -11.45
N GLY A 143 -4.76 -13.93 -12.37
CA GLY A 143 -5.09 -13.98 -13.79
C GLY A 143 -6.51 -13.53 -14.14
N GLU A 144 -7.30 -13.03 -13.17
CA GLU A 144 -8.63 -12.47 -13.40
C GLU A 144 -8.62 -10.93 -13.24
N THR A 145 -9.53 -10.30 -13.98
CA THR A 145 -9.85 -8.86 -13.87
C THR A 145 -11.33 -8.71 -13.56
N VAL A 146 -11.67 -7.82 -12.65
CA VAL A 146 -13.04 -7.35 -12.44
C VAL A 146 -13.16 -5.88 -12.82
N ILE A 147 -14.22 -5.56 -13.54
CA ILE A 147 -14.59 -4.19 -13.93
C ILE A 147 -15.94 -3.88 -13.30
N LEU A 148 -16.04 -2.73 -12.63
CA LEU A 148 -17.29 -2.17 -12.19
C LEU A 148 -17.78 -1.18 -13.24
N ASN A 149 -18.77 -1.60 -14.03
CA ASN A 149 -19.39 -0.77 -15.04
C ASN A 149 -20.87 -0.51 -14.64
N LYS A 150 -21.21 0.76 -14.48
CA LYS A 150 -22.51 1.21 -14.00
C LYS A 150 -22.93 0.53 -12.69
N ASN A 151 -23.58 -0.61 -12.75
CA ASN A 151 -24.07 -1.32 -11.56
C ASN A 151 -23.76 -2.82 -11.58
N LEU A 152 -22.75 -3.26 -12.37
CA LEU A 152 -22.44 -4.67 -12.53
C LEU A 152 -20.95 -4.92 -12.35
N PHE A 153 -20.60 -5.96 -11.59
CA PHE A 153 -19.29 -6.56 -11.63
C PHE A 153 -19.17 -7.49 -12.84
N LEU A 154 -18.34 -7.09 -13.79
CA LEU A 154 -17.97 -7.91 -14.93
C LEU A 154 -16.61 -8.54 -14.68
N LYS A 155 -16.56 -9.87 -14.56
CA LYS A 155 -15.31 -10.61 -14.33
C LYS A 155 -14.91 -11.38 -15.58
N SER A 156 -13.62 -11.28 -15.94
CA SER A 156 -13.02 -11.95 -17.10
C SER A 156 -11.57 -12.32 -16.82
N PRO A 157 -10.95 -13.20 -17.64
CA PRO A 157 -9.51 -13.36 -17.64
C PRO A 157 -8.80 -12.02 -17.92
N THR A 158 -7.66 -11.79 -17.30
CA THR A 158 -6.83 -10.60 -17.54
C THR A 158 -6.27 -10.67 -18.97
N SER A 159 -6.61 -9.71 -19.81
CA SER A 159 -6.19 -9.67 -21.21
C SER A 159 -4.78 -9.09 -21.39
N ASP A 160 -4.34 -8.22 -20.50
CA ASP A 160 -3.05 -7.53 -20.56
C ASP A 160 -2.27 -7.81 -19.26
N MET A 161 -1.37 -8.80 -19.32
CA MET A 161 -0.50 -9.16 -18.20
C MET A 161 0.69 -8.21 -18.05
N ASP A 162 1.07 -7.46 -19.09
CA ASP A 162 2.20 -6.52 -19.06
C ASP A 162 1.85 -5.26 -18.26
N GLN A 163 0.56 -5.04 -17.96
CA GLN A 163 0.14 -3.90 -17.13
C GLN A 163 0.84 -3.84 -15.78
N PHE A 164 1.23 -4.96 -15.20
CA PHE A 164 1.93 -5.01 -13.91
C PHE A 164 3.40 -4.55 -14.06
N ALA A 165 4.06 -4.99 -15.13
CA ALA A 165 5.46 -4.64 -15.41
C ALA A 165 5.64 -3.14 -15.67
N ARG A 166 4.66 -2.49 -16.31
CA ARG A 166 4.72 -1.04 -16.60
C ARG A 166 4.89 -0.17 -15.34
N TYR A 167 4.43 -0.63 -14.18
CA TYR A 167 4.64 0.10 -12.92
C TYR A 167 6.10 0.08 -12.43
N THR A 168 6.92 -0.82 -12.94
CA THR A 168 8.31 -0.98 -12.52
C THR A 168 9.33 -0.47 -13.55
N GLU A 169 8.88 -0.03 -14.74
CA GLU A 169 9.76 0.48 -15.78
C GLU A 169 10.42 1.81 -15.41
N ARG A 170 9.66 2.70 -14.77
CA ARG A 170 10.13 4.03 -14.35
C ARG A 170 9.67 4.31 -12.94
N ILE A 171 10.53 4.08 -11.98
CA ILE A 171 10.20 4.24 -10.57
C ILE A 171 10.95 5.41 -9.94
N GLN A 172 10.30 6.07 -8.99
CA GLN A 172 10.92 7.11 -8.17
C GLN A 172 10.63 6.87 -6.69
N PHE A 173 11.60 7.22 -5.90
CA PHE A 173 11.50 7.27 -4.45
C PHE A 173 11.66 8.72 -4.00
N LYS A 174 10.84 9.16 -3.05
CA LYS A 174 10.92 10.50 -2.47
C LYS A 174 11.18 10.38 -0.99
N ASP A 175 12.39 10.81 -0.55
CA ASP A 175 12.79 10.74 0.86
C ASP A 175 12.52 9.37 1.48
N GLU A 176 12.90 8.30 0.76
CA GLU A 176 12.69 6.92 1.19
C GLU A 176 13.93 6.34 1.85
N THR A 177 13.77 5.42 2.80
CA THR A 177 14.88 4.77 3.49
C THR A 177 15.62 3.79 2.56
N LEU A 178 16.93 3.66 2.72
CA LEU A 178 17.74 2.75 1.92
C LEU A 178 17.29 1.29 2.12
N ALA A 179 16.89 0.91 3.33
CA ALA A 179 16.32 -0.41 3.60
C ALA A 179 15.08 -0.70 2.74
N ASN A 180 14.17 0.26 2.61
CA ASN A 180 12.96 0.13 1.80
C ASN A 180 13.27 0.11 0.30
N ILE A 181 14.20 0.96 -0.16
CA ILE A 181 14.66 0.95 -1.57
C ILE A 181 15.25 -0.42 -1.92
N VAL A 182 16.14 -0.96 -1.09
CA VAL A 182 16.74 -2.29 -1.28
C VAL A 182 15.67 -3.38 -1.27
N ARG A 183 14.68 -3.29 -0.40
CA ARG A 183 13.53 -4.22 -0.38
C ARG A 183 12.80 -4.23 -1.72
N VAL A 184 12.52 -3.05 -2.29
CA VAL A 184 11.86 -2.94 -3.60
C VAL A 184 12.74 -3.53 -4.71
N ILE A 185 14.04 -3.23 -4.74
CA ILE A 185 14.98 -3.82 -5.71
C ILE A 185 14.95 -5.34 -5.63
N ASN A 186 15.02 -5.90 -4.42
CA ASN A 186 14.98 -7.35 -4.19
C ASN A 186 13.63 -7.98 -4.59
N ARG A 187 12.55 -7.21 -4.60
CA ARG A 187 11.24 -7.70 -5.05
C ARG A 187 11.14 -7.78 -6.57
N MET A 188 11.88 -6.93 -7.27
CA MET A 188 11.89 -6.84 -8.73
C MET A 188 12.95 -7.73 -9.37
N SER A 189 13.92 -8.24 -8.62
CA SER A 189 15.10 -8.92 -9.12
C SER A 189 15.31 -10.29 -8.51
N SER A 190 15.97 -11.17 -9.29
CA SER A 190 16.53 -12.42 -8.81
C SER A 190 17.91 -12.28 -8.17
N GLN A 191 18.62 -11.16 -8.42
CA GLN A 191 19.91 -10.88 -7.80
C GLN A 191 19.71 -10.12 -6.49
N PRO A 192 20.03 -10.71 -5.32
CA PRO A 192 19.85 -10.06 -4.04
C PRO A 192 20.79 -8.85 -3.86
N VAL A 193 20.28 -7.80 -3.22
CA VAL A 193 21.04 -6.65 -2.73
C VAL A 193 20.95 -6.63 -1.21
N GLN A 194 22.07 -6.44 -0.52
CA GLN A 194 22.14 -6.39 0.94
C GLN A 194 22.92 -5.17 1.43
N LEU A 195 22.56 -4.69 2.62
CA LEU A 195 23.31 -3.66 3.33
C LEU A 195 24.29 -4.34 4.29
N SER A 196 25.52 -3.88 4.33
CA SER A 196 26.58 -4.45 5.19
C SER A 196 26.39 -4.15 6.68
N SER A 197 25.62 -3.11 7.01
CA SER A 197 25.33 -2.72 8.40
C SER A 197 23.94 -2.07 8.52
N SER A 198 23.35 -2.17 9.72
CA SER A 198 22.07 -1.55 10.05
C SER A 198 22.12 -0.01 10.08
N GLU A 199 23.31 0.59 10.21
CA GLU A 199 23.49 2.03 10.14
C GLU A 199 23.12 2.61 8.78
N LEU A 200 23.22 1.83 7.71
CA LEU A 200 22.85 2.22 6.36
C LEU A 200 21.33 2.20 6.13
N GLU A 201 20.60 1.40 6.90
CA GLU A 201 19.18 1.16 6.70
C GLU A 201 18.32 2.45 6.73
N ASN A 202 18.67 3.37 7.64
CA ASN A 202 17.94 4.61 7.88
C ASN A 202 18.40 5.77 7.00
N ARG A 203 19.43 5.58 6.15
CA ARG A 203 19.80 6.61 5.18
C ARG A 203 18.68 6.84 4.21
N ARG A 204 18.39 8.10 3.93
CA ARG A 204 17.27 8.48 3.07
C ARG A 204 17.76 8.98 1.72
N LEU A 205 16.98 8.68 0.68
CA LEU A 205 17.33 9.02 -0.68
C LEU A 205 16.09 9.41 -1.48
N THR A 206 16.23 10.43 -2.31
CA THR A 206 15.31 10.77 -3.40
C THR A 206 15.99 10.43 -4.70
N VAL A 207 15.46 9.45 -5.45
CA VAL A 207 16.07 8.92 -6.67
C VAL A 207 15.03 8.43 -7.65
N SER A 208 15.32 8.52 -8.95
CA SER A 208 14.51 7.93 -10.02
C SER A 208 15.34 6.92 -10.82
N PHE A 209 14.74 5.78 -11.12
CA PHE A 209 15.32 4.72 -11.94
C PHE A 209 14.52 4.51 -13.21
N TYR A 210 15.21 4.28 -14.33
CA TYR A 210 14.64 4.13 -15.67
C TYR A 210 15.19 2.86 -16.30
N ASP A 211 14.40 1.79 -16.38
CA ASP A 211 14.79 0.48 -16.98
C ASP A 211 16.15 -0.03 -16.50
N ASN A 212 16.45 0.16 -15.22
CA ASN A 212 17.76 -0.18 -14.68
C ASN A 212 17.78 -1.61 -14.13
N SER A 213 18.86 -2.33 -14.42
CA SER A 213 19.14 -3.57 -13.71
C SER A 213 19.43 -3.30 -12.23
N PRO A 214 19.24 -4.27 -11.32
CA PRO A 214 19.59 -4.13 -9.91
C PRO A 214 21.03 -3.67 -9.69
N ALA A 215 21.97 -4.10 -10.53
CA ALA A 215 23.37 -3.65 -10.47
C ALA A 215 23.47 -2.14 -10.75
N ALA A 216 22.82 -1.64 -11.81
CA ALA A 216 22.81 -0.22 -12.13
C ALA A 216 22.09 0.62 -11.07
N MET A 217 20.96 0.14 -10.51
CA MET A 217 20.29 0.81 -9.39
C MET A 217 21.22 0.89 -8.17
N THR A 218 21.91 -0.20 -7.84
CA THR A 218 22.85 -0.25 -6.72
C THR A 218 24.00 0.72 -6.91
N GLU A 219 24.56 0.80 -8.13
CA GLU A 219 25.64 1.73 -8.47
C GLU A 219 25.19 3.20 -8.30
N LEU A 220 23.99 3.56 -8.79
CA LEU A 220 23.44 4.89 -8.61
C LEU A 220 23.22 5.25 -7.13
N ILE A 221 22.73 4.31 -6.32
CA ILE A 221 22.59 4.49 -4.86
C ILE A 221 23.94 4.75 -4.22
N CYS A 222 24.94 3.95 -4.56
CA CYS A 222 26.30 4.09 -4.03
C CYS A 222 26.89 5.44 -4.39
N LEU A 223 26.75 5.86 -5.64
CA LEU A 223 27.21 7.17 -6.11
C LEU A 223 26.52 8.32 -5.36
N ALA A 224 25.20 8.26 -5.20
CA ALA A 224 24.42 9.32 -4.55
C ALA A 224 24.71 9.46 -3.06
N LEU A 225 25.01 8.36 -2.37
CA LEU A 225 25.20 8.34 -0.92
C LEU A 225 26.70 8.25 -0.50
N GLY A 226 27.63 8.24 -1.46
CA GLY A 226 29.07 8.05 -1.17
C GLY A 226 29.37 6.70 -0.56
N LEU A 227 28.72 5.64 -1.06
CA LEU A 227 28.88 4.26 -0.64
C LEU A 227 29.66 3.48 -1.70
N THR A 228 30.02 2.25 -1.37
CA THR A 228 30.63 1.27 -2.27
C THR A 228 29.75 0.05 -2.39
N SER A 229 29.84 -0.68 -3.50
CA SER A 229 29.21 -1.99 -3.64
C SER A 229 30.23 -3.01 -4.09
N GLU A 230 30.09 -4.23 -3.57
CA GLU A 230 30.92 -5.37 -3.91
C GLU A 230 29.99 -6.56 -4.21
N GLN A 231 30.33 -7.32 -5.24
CA GLN A 231 29.64 -8.58 -5.50
C GLN A 231 30.27 -9.70 -4.67
N LYS A 232 29.47 -10.33 -3.81
CA LYS A 232 29.83 -11.51 -3.02
C LYS A 232 28.94 -12.66 -3.44
N GLU A 233 29.52 -13.62 -4.15
CA GLU A 233 28.78 -14.69 -4.81
C GLU A 233 27.67 -14.10 -5.71
N ASP A 234 26.40 -14.44 -5.46
CA ASP A 234 25.27 -13.92 -6.23
C ASP A 234 24.63 -12.65 -5.64
N THR A 235 25.20 -12.09 -4.54
CA THR A 235 24.64 -10.97 -3.79
C THR A 235 25.47 -9.70 -4.01
N LEU A 236 24.81 -8.57 -4.27
CA LEU A 236 25.44 -7.24 -4.23
C LEU A 236 25.37 -6.69 -2.80
N VAL A 237 26.54 -6.40 -2.21
CA VAL A 237 26.63 -5.86 -0.84
C VAL A 237 27.01 -4.39 -0.88
N ILE A 238 26.15 -3.52 -0.34
CA ILE A 238 26.38 -2.08 -0.21
C ILE A 238 27.07 -1.81 1.14
N SER A 239 28.18 -1.08 1.11
CA SER A 239 29.00 -0.77 2.28
C SER A 239 29.36 0.71 2.37
N ALA A 240 29.68 1.18 3.56
CA ALA A 240 30.44 2.41 3.72
C ALA A 240 31.85 2.24 3.16
N PRO A 241 32.47 3.29 2.60
CA PRO A 241 33.84 3.26 2.07
C PRO A 241 34.90 2.95 3.14
#